data_698c72db4bc1ff5836a384e48687316b
#
_entry.id   698c72db4bc1ff5836a384e48687316b
#
_cell.length_a   1.000
_cell.length_b   1.000
_cell.length_c   1.000
_cell.angle_alpha   90.00
_cell.angle_beta   90.00
_cell.angle_gamma   90.00
#
_symmetry.space_group_name_H-M   'P 1'
#
loop_
_entity.id
_entity.type
_entity.pdbx_description
1 polymer ?
#
loop_
_entity_poly.entity_id
_entity_poly.type
_entity_poly.pdbx_seq_one_letter_code
_entity_poly.pdbx_strand_id
1 'polypeptide(L)'
;EGIDELEKDFYSQEKLSPVMTLFKYKTFEEGYQILVRLTDNYGTGHSCGIHTFNQDYVNHLGLYMKSSRIMVNQAQAPANGGAFFNGMPSTVSLGCGSWGGNITTENINYKHFLNVTWVSEYFTPIRPTDEDIFGPYFNQVK
;
A
#
# COMPACT_ATOMS: atom_id res chain seq x y z
N GLU A 1 4.74 -3.08 -29.63
CA GLU A 1 4.22 -1.71 -29.43
C GLU A 1 4.78 -1.21 -28.12
N GLY A 2 5.41 -0.05 -28.18
CA GLY A 2 6.27 0.41 -27.11
C GLY A 2 5.51 0.98 -25.93
N ILE A 3 6.18 0.95 -24.79
CA ILE A 3 5.79 1.59 -23.52
C ILE A 3 5.47 3.10 -23.70
N ASP A 4 5.91 3.70 -24.79
CA ASP A 4 5.77 5.14 -25.05
C ASP A 4 4.33 5.59 -25.36
N GLU A 5 3.42 4.68 -25.62
CA GLU A 5 2.01 4.98 -25.92
C GLU A 5 1.02 4.49 -24.85
N LEU A 6 1.50 4.02 -23.68
CA LEU A 6 0.66 3.55 -22.58
C LEU A 6 -0.47 4.52 -22.19
N GLU A 7 -0.20 5.81 -22.28
CA GLU A 7 -1.14 6.88 -21.92
C GLU A 7 -2.29 7.04 -22.89
N LYS A 8 -2.16 6.49 -24.09
CA LYS A 8 -3.16 6.61 -25.16
C LYS A 8 -3.83 5.28 -25.49
N ASP A 9 -3.33 4.18 -24.91
CA ASP A 9 -3.78 2.86 -25.28
C ASP A 9 -5.01 2.45 -24.45
N PHE A 10 -6.12 2.28 -25.11
CA PHE A 10 -7.36 1.74 -24.52
C PHE A 10 -7.13 0.41 -23.77
N TYR A 11 -6.20 -0.43 -24.26
CA TYR A 11 -5.91 -1.73 -23.63
C TYR A 11 -5.13 -1.64 -22.32
N SER A 12 -4.53 -0.49 -22.01
CA SER A 12 -3.83 -0.25 -20.74
C SER A 12 -4.77 0.06 -19.58
N GLN A 13 -6.02 0.43 -19.86
CA GLN A 13 -7.02 0.76 -18.84
C GLN A 13 -7.54 -0.48 -18.12
N GLU A 14 -8.14 -0.28 -16.94
CA GLU A 14 -8.90 -1.31 -16.26
C GLU A 14 -10.13 -1.69 -17.08
N LYS A 15 -10.37 -2.99 -17.25
CA LYS A 15 -11.44 -3.49 -18.14
C LYS A 15 -12.65 -4.04 -17.39
N LEU A 16 -12.54 -4.27 -16.08
CA LEU A 16 -13.59 -4.87 -15.23
C LEU A 16 -14.19 -6.15 -15.86
N SER A 17 -13.35 -6.96 -16.47
CA SER A 17 -13.73 -8.16 -17.22
C SER A 17 -12.60 -9.21 -17.14
N PRO A 18 -12.83 -10.47 -17.54
CA PRO A 18 -11.78 -11.49 -17.53
C PRO A 18 -10.72 -11.31 -18.66
N VAL A 19 -10.55 -10.07 -19.12
CA VAL A 19 -9.53 -9.68 -20.11
C VAL A 19 -8.44 -8.86 -19.41
N MET A 20 -7.18 -9.22 -19.62
CA MET A 20 -6.04 -8.49 -19.08
C MET A 20 -5.02 -8.15 -20.17
N THR A 21 -4.29 -7.07 -19.95
CA THR A 21 -3.15 -6.70 -20.78
C THR A 21 -1.86 -7.19 -20.13
N LEU A 22 -0.98 -7.78 -20.93
CA LEU A 22 0.33 -8.26 -20.52
C LEU A 22 1.42 -7.36 -21.09
N PHE A 23 2.25 -6.83 -20.23
CA PHE A 23 3.43 -6.07 -20.57
C PHE A 23 4.68 -6.89 -20.29
N LYS A 24 5.63 -6.91 -21.23
CA LYS A 24 6.92 -7.57 -21.07
C LYS A 24 7.95 -6.56 -20.62
N TYR A 25 8.76 -6.94 -19.65
CA TYR A 25 9.89 -6.16 -19.18
C TYR A 25 11.09 -7.07 -18.89
N LYS A 26 12.28 -6.51 -18.85
CA LYS A 26 13.53 -7.26 -18.66
C LYS A 26 14.07 -7.14 -17.24
N THR A 27 13.83 -6.00 -16.60
CA THR A 27 14.35 -5.70 -15.25
C THR A 27 13.22 -5.27 -14.32
N PHE A 28 13.44 -5.41 -13.01
CA PHE A 28 12.48 -4.91 -12.02
C PHE A 28 12.18 -3.43 -12.23
N GLU A 29 13.20 -2.62 -12.51
CA GLU A 29 13.05 -1.19 -12.71
C GLU A 29 12.13 -0.86 -13.90
N GLU A 30 12.31 -1.54 -15.03
CA GLU A 30 11.41 -1.39 -16.19
C GLU A 30 9.96 -1.74 -15.82
N GLY A 31 9.76 -2.86 -15.10
CA GLY A 31 8.42 -3.27 -14.65
C GLY A 31 7.80 -2.28 -13.66
N TYR A 32 8.61 -1.74 -12.75
CA TYR A 32 8.18 -0.72 -11.80
C TYR A 32 7.76 0.58 -12.52
N GLN A 33 8.53 1.05 -13.50
CA GLN A 33 8.18 2.24 -14.27
C GLN A 33 6.88 2.07 -15.08
N ILE A 34 6.64 0.89 -15.64
CA ILE A 34 5.36 0.56 -16.28
C ILE A 34 4.22 0.66 -15.25
N LEU A 35 4.40 0.05 -14.08
CA LEU A 35 3.40 0.06 -13.01
C LEU A 35 3.09 1.48 -12.53
N VAL A 36 4.10 2.32 -12.33
CA VAL A 36 3.93 3.73 -11.94
C VAL A 36 3.12 4.48 -12.99
N ARG A 37 3.48 4.37 -14.26
CA ARG A 37 2.75 5.05 -15.35
C ARG A 37 1.31 4.61 -15.46
N LEU A 38 1.04 3.30 -15.37
CA LEU A 38 -0.32 2.76 -15.37
C LEU A 38 -1.12 3.33 -14.18
N THR A 39 -0.53 3.35 -13.01
CA THR A 39 -1.17 3.83 -11.79
C THR A 39 -1.45 5.33 -11.85
N ASP A 40 -0.50 6.13 -12.29
CA ASP A 40 -0.66 7.59 -12.39
C ASP A 40 -1.70 7.98 -13.45
N ASN A 41 -1.85 7.20 -14.53
CA ASN A 41 -2.79 7.51 -15.60
C ASN A 41 -4.20 6.98 -15.36
N TYR A 42 -4.35 5.85 -14.68
CA TYR A 42 -5.65 5.14 -14.57
C TYR A 42 -6.17 5.00 -13.16
N GLY A 43 -5.45 5.47 -12.17
CA GLY A 43 -5.91 5.55 -10.79
C GLY A 43 -4.90 5.03 -9.77
N THR A 44 -4.61 5.89 -8.80
CA THR A 44 -3.73 5.59 -7.66
C THR A 44 -4.51 5.02 -6.49
N GLY A 45 -3.82 4.29 -5.64
CA GLY A 45 -4.22 4.06 -4.26
C GLY A 45 -4.80 2.70 -3.96
N HIS A 46 -5.47 2.02 -4.86
CA HIS A 46 -6.19 0.79 -4.52
C HIS A 46 -5.25 -0.35 -4.11
N SER A 47 -4.58 -0.97 -5.05
CA SER A 47 -3.70 -2.10 -4.78
C SER A 47 -2.79 -2.43 -5.96
N CYS A 48 -1.65 -3.06 -5.66
CA CYS A 48 -0.83 -3.74 -6.64
C CYS A 48 -0.34 -5.08 -6.09
N GLY A 49 0.30 -5.89 -6.90
CA GLY A 49 0.83 -7.20 -6.50
C GLY A 49 2.20 -7.46 -7.09
N ILE A 50 2.97 -8.30 -6.40
CA ILE A 50 4.26 -8.78 -6.87
C ILE A 50 4.44 -10.25 -6.52
N HIS A 51 4.98 -11.03 -7.45
CA HIS A 51 5.46 -12.38 -7.21
C HIS A 51 6.99 -12.39 -7.28
N THR A 52 7.64 -12.50 -6.11
CA THR A 52 9.10 -12.45 -5.99
C THR A 52 9.57 -13.07 -4.69
N PHE A 53 10.82 -13.53 -4.67
CA PHE A 53 11.55 -13.89 -3.45
C PHE A 53 12.59 -12.83 -3.06
N ASN A 54 12.73 -11.75 -3.85
CA ASN A 54 13.63 -10.65 -3.54
C ASN A 54 12.93 -9.63 -2.63
N GLN A 55 13.36 -9.57 -1.37
CA GLN A 55 12.80 -8.68 -0.36
C GLN A 55 13.03 -7.20 -0.68
N ASP A 56 14.12 -6.85 -1.38
CA ASP A 56 14.39 -5.46 -1.75
C ASP A 56 13.35 -4.93 -2.74
N TYR A 57 12.84 -5.77 -3.64
CA TYR A 57 11.75 -5.39 -4.54
C TYR A 57 10.44 -5.15 -3.79
N VAL A 58 10.15 -5.97 -2.78
CA VAL A 58 8.97 -5.78 -1.91
C VAL A 58 9.09 -4.48 -1.15
N ASN A 59 10.25 -4.22 -0.54
CA ASN A 59 10.53 -3.01 0.21
C ASN A 59 10.45 -1.77 -0.68
N HIS A 60 10.99 -1.85 -1.91
CA HIS A 60 10.91 -0.76 -2.88
C HIS A 60 9.45 -0.40 -3.20
N LEU A 61 8.61 -1.38 -3.49
CA LEU A 61 7.19 -1.13 -3.72
C LEU A 61 6.53 -0.52 -2.47
N GLY A 62 6.82 -1.04 -1.27
CA GLY A 62 6.27 -0.55 -0.02
C GLY A 62 6.60 0.92 0.28
N LEU A 63 7.77 1.37 -0.14
CA LEU A 63 8.23 2.75 0.09
C LEU A 63 7.76 3.75 -0.97
N TYR A 64 7.66 3.31 -2.22
CA TYR A 64 7.53 4.25 -3.34
C TYR A 64 6.24 4.10 -4.15
N MET A 65 5.53 2.97 -4.02
CA MET A 65 4.29 2.78 -4.78
C MET A 65 3.12 3.50 -4.12
N LYS A 66 2.38 4.30 -4.88
CA LYS A 66 1.17 4.99 -4.41
C LYS A 66 -0.01 4.01 -4.33
N SER A 67 0.08 3.05 -3.43
CA SER A 67 -0.89 1.97 -3.27
C SER A 67 -1.14 1.66 -1.80
N SER A 68 -2.39 1.47 -1.42
CA SER A 68 -2.77 1.15 -0.05
C SER A 68 -2.53 -0.31 0.33
N ARG A 69 -2.38 -1.17 -0.67
CA ARG A 69 -2.20 -2.61 -0.49
C ARG A 69 -1.21 -3.14 -1.50
N ILE A 70 -0.22 -3.89 -1.03
CA ILE A 70 0.74 -4.59 -1.88
C ILE A 70 0.65 -6.08 -1.56
N MET A 71 0.15 -6.86 -2.51
CA MET A 71 -0.03 -8.29 -2.36
C MET A 71 1.21 -9.03 -2.82
N VAL A 72 1.92 -9.67 -1.89
CA VAL A 72 3.16 -10.40 -2.17
C VAL A 72 2.89 -11.90 -2.26
N ASN A 73 3.23 -12.51 -3.38
CA ASN A 73 3.13 -13.96 -3.63
C ASN A 73 1.73 -14.55 -3.38
N GLN A 74 0.69 -13.79 -3.68
CA GLN A 74 -0.70 -14.22 -3.52
C GLN A 74 -1.58 -13.61 -4.63
N ALA A 75 -2.72 -14.22 -4.88
CA ALA A 75 -3.68 -13.70 -5.85
C ALA A 75 -4.25 -12.36 -5.35
N GLN A 76 -4.04 -11.28 -6.10
CA GLN A 76 -4.33 -9.92 -5.66
C GLN A 76 -5.81 -9.69 -5.35
N ALA A 77 -6.70 -10.04 -6.25
CA ALA A 77 -8.12 -9.74 -6.11
C ALA A 77 -8.76 -10.32 -4.83
N PRO A 78 -8.65 -11.62 -4.54
CA PRO A 78 -9.21 -12.18 -3.30
C PRO A 78 -8.44 -11.76 -2.05
N ALA A 79 -7.12 -11.54 -2.14
CA ALA A 79 -6.29 -11.22 -0.98
C ALA A 79 -6.55 -9.82 -0.43
N ASN A 80 -6.93 -8.86 -1.28
CA ASN A 80 -7.23 -7.48 -0.88
C ASN A 80 -8.35 -7.39 0.16
N GLY A 81 -9.34 -8.25 0.09
CA GLY A 81 -10.47 -8.31 1.03
C GLY A 81 -10.13 -8.95 2.38
N GLY A 82 -8.87 -9.30 2.61
CA GLY A 82 -8.44 -10.02 3.80
C GLY A 82 -8.66 -11.52 3.69
N ALA A 83 -7.70 -12.29 4.19
CA ALA A 83 -7.73 -13.74 4.18
C ALA A 83 -7.02 -14.30 5.42
N PHE A 84 -7.35 -15.52 5.82
CA PHE A 84 -6.72 -16.19 6.97
C PHE A 84 -5.21 -16.36 6.84
N PHE A 85 -4.66 -16.29 5.62
CA PHE A 85 -3.24 -16.47 5.34
C PHE A 85 -2.46 -15.16 5.20
N ASN A 86 -3.09 -13.98 5.23
CA ASN A 86 -2.38 -12.72 5.04
C ASN A 86 -2.54 -11.70 6.19
N GLY A 87 -3.30 -12.05 7.22
CA GLY A 87 -3.46 -11.23 8.44
C GLY A 87 -4.19 -9.90 8.24
N MET A 88 -4.71 -9.62 7.06
CA MET A 88 -5.48 -8.40 6.81
C MET A 88 -6.92 -8.58 7.32
N PRO A 89 -7.54 -7.53 7.89
CA PRO A 89 -8.94 -7.57 8.29
C PRO A 89 -9.85 -7.91 7.11
N SER A 90 -10.77 -8.86 7.31
CA SER A 90 -11.75 -9.23 6.29
C SER A 90 -12.72 -8.09 6.03
N THR A 91 -12.99 -7.81 4.74
CA THR A 91 -13.92 -6.78 4.31
C THR A 91 -14.46 -7.08 2.91
N VAL A 92 -15.63 -6.51 2.62
CA VAL A 92 -16.18 -6.40 1.26
C VAL A 92 -16.16 -4.96 0.77
N SER A 93 -15.65 -4.03 1.58
CA SER A 93 -15.53 -2.60 1.27
C SER A 93 -14.07 -2.19 1.23
N LEU A 94 -13.57 -1.96 0.04
CA LEU A 94 -12.22 -1.50 -0.24
C LEU A 94 -12.27 -0.13 -0.93
N GLY A 95 -11.29 0.71 -0.64
CA GLY A 95 -11.13 1.99 -1.31
C GLY A 95 -9.71 2.18 -1.81
N CYS A 96 -9.49 3.30 -2.47
CA CYS A 96 -8.19 3.72 -2.98
C CYS A 96 -7.29 4.36 -1.91
N GLY A 97 -7.74 4.40 -0.66
CA GLY A 97 -7.00 4.99 0.44
C GLY A 97 -6.75 6.48 0.26
N SER A 98 -5.84 7.03 1.07
CA SER A 98 -5.45 8.44 0.99
C SER A 98 -4.80 8.79 -0.36
N TRP A 99 -4.12 7.86 -1.00
CA TRP A 99 -3.56 8.03 -2.33
C TRP A 99 -4.62 8.33 -3.40
N GLY A 100 -5.81 7.76 -3.27
CA GLY A 100 -6.96 7.98 -4.15
C GLY A 100 -7.98 8.97 -3.60
N GLY A 101 -7.62 9.75 -2.57
CA GLY A 101 -8.49 10.77 -1.98
C GLY A 101 -9.54 10.25 -1.00
N ASN A 102 -9.44 8.99 -0.54
CA ASN A 102 -10.30 8.45 0.49
C ASN A 102 -9.79 8.80 1.90
N ILE A 103 -10.68 8.82 2.88
CA ILE A 103 -10.35 9.17 4.27
C ILE A 103 -9.61 8.06 5.03
N THR A 104 -9.61 6.84 4.53
CA THR A 104 -8.89 5.70 5.13
C THR A 104 -8.23 4.83 4.06
N THR A 105 -7.08 4.25 4.41
CA THR A 105 -6.37 3.22 3.65
C THR A 105 -6.71 1.81 4.11
N GLU A 106 -7.45 1.68 5.21
CA GLU A 106 -7.73 0.41 5.85
C GLU A 106 -8.83 -0.37 5.13
N ASN A 107 -8.87 -1.67 5.37
CA ASN A 107 -10.02 -2.50 5.07
C ASN A 107 -11.16 -2.12 6.01
N ILE A 108 -12.30 -1.72 5.46
CA ILE A 108 -13.44 -1.24 6.25
C ILE A 108 -14.01 -2.39 7.08
N ASN A 109 -14.12 -2.19 8.39
CA ASN A 109 -14.66 -3.16 9.34
C ASN A 109 -15.46 -2.42 10.44
N TYR A 110 -15.93 -3.14 11.45
CA TYR A 110 -16.80 -2.62 12.51
C TYR A 110 -16.30 -1.33 13.16
N LYS A 111 -14.98 -1.16 13.35
CA LYS A 111 -14.40 0.02 14.01
C LYS A 111 -14.69 1.34 13.27
N HIS A 112 -14.88 1.27 11.95
CA HIS A 112 -15.19 2.45 11.13
C HIS A 112 -16.64 2.93 11.26
N PHE A 113 -17.49 2.12 11.89
CA PHE A 113 -18.89 2.45 12.16
C PHE A 113 -19.12 2.85 13.62
N LEU A 114 -18.08 2.82 14.47
CA LEU A 114 -18.17 3.23 15.86
C LEU A 114 -18.01 4.73 15.99
N ASN A 115 -18.85 5.33 16.82
CA ASN A 115 -18.65 6.69 17.31
C ASN A 115 -17.86 6.61 18.61
N VAL A 116 -16.61 7.08 18.59
CA VAL A 116 -15.69 6.99 19.74
C VAL A 116 -15.60 8.32 20.45
N THR A 117 -15.82 8.30 21.77
CA THR A 117 -15.62 9.46 22.65
C THR A 117 -14.39 9.24 23.52
N TRP A 118 -13.46 10.17 23.46
CA TRP A 118 -12.30 10.18 24.35
C TRP A 118 -12.65 10.83 25.68
N VAL A 119 -12.40 10.11 26.78
CA VAL A 119 -12.45 10.68 28.13
C VAL A 119 -11.01 10.74 28.64
N SER A 120 -10.54 11.95 28.91
CA SER A 120 -9.18 12.19 29.41
C SER A 120 -9.25 12.79 30.80
N GLU A 121 -8.65 12.13 31.77
CA GLU A 121 -8.52 12.61 33.13
C GLU A 121 -7.10 13.08 33.40
N TYR A 122 -6.96 14.11 34.23
CA TYR A 122 -5.65 14.57 34.64
C TYR A 122 -4.97 13.54 35.55
N PHE A 123 -3.71 13.30 35.34
CA PHE A 123 -2.85 12.55 36.25
C PHE A 123 -1.52 13.28 36.47
N THR A 124 -0.82 12.97 37.55
CA THR A 124 0.51 13.53 37.82
C THR A 124 1.46 13.16 36.71
N PRO A 125 2.09 14.14 36.01
CA PRO A 125 2.92 13.85 34.87
C PRO A 125 4.14 13.00 35.24
N ILE A 126 4.34 11.91 34.51
CA ILE A 126 5.58 11.15 34.48
C ILE A 126 6.37 11.65 33.27
N ARG A 127 7.41 12.44 33.53
CA ARG A 127 8.28 12.99 32.48
C ARG A 127 9.53 12.14 32.41
N PRO A 128 9.80 11.48 31.28
CA PRO A 128 11.08 10.82 31.09
C PRO A 128 12.19 11.87 31.07
N THR A 129 13.36 11.51 31.53
CA THR A 129 14.55 12.35 31.46
C THR A 129 15.16 12.30 30.04
N ASP A 130 16.03 13.26 29.74
CA ASP A 130 16.78 13.24 28.47
C ASP A 130 17.62 11.96 28.32
N GLU A 131 18.11 11.41 29.42
CA GLU A 131 18.83 10.14 29.45
C GLU A 131 17.93 8.95 29.10
N ASP A 132 16.67 8.94 29.61
CA ASP A 132 15.71 7.90 29.28
C ASP A 132 15.34 7.88 27.78
N ILE A 133 15.28 9.07 27.16
CA ILE A 133 14.87 9.24 25.75
C ILE A 133 16.06 9.09 24.82
N PHE A 134 17.17 9.75 25.12
CA PHE A 134 18.29 9.93 24.21
C PHE A 134 19.56 9.20 24.64
N GLY A 135 19.60 8.56 25.79
CA GLY A 135 20.77 7.86 26.32
C GLY A 135 21.43 6.92 25.32
N PRO A 136 20.68 6.04 24.63
CA PRO A 136 21.23 5.15 23.61
C PRO A 136 21.87 5.88 22.44
N TYR A 137 21.35 7.05 22.07
CA TYR A 137 21.91 7.88 21.00
C TYR A 137 23.22 8.55 21.45
N PHE A 138 23.25 9.18 22.63
CA PHE A 138 24.44 9.84 23.15
C PHE A 138 25.61 8.88 23.40
N ASN A 139 25.32 7.61 23.69
CA ASN A 139 26.35 6.59 23.85
C ASN A 139 26.94 6.10 22.51
N GLN A 140 26.27 6.35 21.37
CA GLN A 140 26.75 6.01 20.03
C GLN A 140 27.60 7.14 19.38
N VAL A 141 27.47 8.35 19.87
CA VAL A 141 28.08 9.59 19.28
C VAL A 141 29.36 10.02 20.00
N LYS A 142 29.88 9.21 20.92
CA LYS A 142 31.16 9.44 21.61
C LYS A 142 32.36 8.96 20.83
#